data_1977b137fc70f5eaae61a44899ae7f04
#
_entry.id   1977b137fc70f5eaae61a44899ae7f04
#
_cell.length_a   1.000
_cell.length_b   1.000
_cell.length_c   1.000
_cell.angle_alpha   90.00
_cell.angle_beta   90.00
_cell.angle_gamma   90.00
#
_symmetry.space_group_name_H-M   'P 1'
#
loop_
_entity.id
_entity.type
_entity.pdbx_description
1 polymer ?
#
loop_
_entity_poly.entity_id
_entity_poly.type
_entity_poly.pdbx_seq_one_letter_code
_entity_poly.pdbx_strand_id
1 'polypeptide(L)'
;MKTRTVLFSIAGTVLAFAALDAAVAFFATRDSLAGPLDLSNVSKIRVEGAASDIAISTASEGPHVAELKGERHGWGAVWHSGWYSDACPAQGSMRIEGDTLTVDVGRAARFFDWSDCTMELTASLRPEAAVIIDQQAARTRLAGDFSVVDIRSDAGDVSLRGHAQAISISGAALRAKVTFERVMQNETIAISGKMLEATLKFLTPTPVSYLVEAVASYVDSALPNTPGAKPEITIRGEMVHTRIE
;
A
#
# COMPACT_ATOMS: atom_id res chain seq x y z
N MET A 1 48.11 -1.87 32.96
CA MET A 1 46.86 -1.36 33.59
C MET A 1 45.95 -0.62 32.61
N LYS A 2 46.43 0.00 31.56
CA LYS A 2 45.58 0.81 30.61
C LYS A 2 44.56 0.00 29.78
N THR A 3 44.86 -1.23 29.39
CA THR A 3 44.01 -2.06 28.53
C THR A 3 42.72 -2.54 29.24
N ARG A 4 42.80 -2.85 30.54
CA ARG A 4 41.60 -3.24 31.32
C ARG A 4 40.64 -2.09 31.49
N THR A 5 41.14 -0.87 31.73
CA THR A 5 40.30 0.32 31.87
C THR A 5 39.56 0.65 30.57
N VAL A 6 40.22 0.51 29.42
CA VAL A 6 39.61 0.73 28.10
C VAL A 6 38.49 -0.33 27.83
N LEU A 7 38.74 -1.61 28.14
CA LEU A 7 37.74 -2.67 27.98
C LEU A 7 36.52 -2.43 28.87
N PHE A 8 36.70 -2.01 30.13
CA PHE A 8 35.58 -1.69 31.03
C PHE A 8 34.82 -0.45 30.58
N SER A 9 35.48 0.56 30.01
CA SER A 9 34.81 1.74 29.44
C SER A 9 33.95 1.35 28.25
N ILE A 10 34.45 0.54 27.30
CA ILE A 10 33.71 0.08 26.14
C ILE A 10 32.50 -0.76 26.57
N ALA A 11 32.71 -1.73 27.48
CA ALA A 11 31.63 -2.56 27.98
C ALA A 11 30.55 -1.73 28.71
N GLY A 12 30.93 -0.75 29.51
CA GLY A 12 30.01 0.17 30.18
C GLY A 12 29.21 1.03 29.22
N THR A 13 29.86 1.53 28.15
CA THR A 13 29.19 2.30 27.11
C THR A 13 28.18 1.46 26.34
N VAL A 14 28.54 0.23 25.94
CA VAL A 14 27.64 -0.70 25.25
C VAL A 14 26.44 -1.05 26.12
N LEU A 15 26.66 -1.33 27.41
CA LEU A 15 25.57 -1.62 28.35
C LEU A 15 24.65 -0.41 28.58
N ALA A 16 25.19 0.80 28.63
CA ALA A 16 24.39 2.02 28.75
C ALA A 16 23.51 2.26 27.52
N PHE A 17 24.06 2.09 26.31
CA PHE A 17 23.28 2.17 25.07
C PHE A 17 22.22 1.09 24.99
N ALA A 18 22.53 -0.16 25.34
CA ALA A 18 21.56 -1.25 25.37
C ALA A 18 20.43 -1.01 26.37
N ALA A 19 20.74 -0.45 27.55
CA ALA A 19 19.73 -0.10 28.54
C ALA A 19 18.84 1.08 28.09
N LEU A 20 19.42 2.05 27.41
CA LEU A 20 18.68 3.19 26.85
C LEU A 20 17.75 2.74 25.74
N ASP A 21 18.23 1.88 24.85
CA ASP A 21 17.44 1.30 23.75
C ASP A 21 16.29 0.43 24.28
N ALA A 22 16.56 -0.38 25.30
CA ALA A 22 15.52 -1.18 26.01
C ALA A 22 14.46 -0.29 26.68
N ALA A 23 14.87 0.83 27.30
CA ALA A 23 13.94 1.76 27.93
C ALA A 23 13.07 2.45 26.86
N VAL A 24 13.66 2.93 25.78
CA VAL A 24 12.94 3.54 24.65
C VAL A 24 11.95 2.55 24.05
N ALA A 25 12.37 1.31 23.78
CA ALA A 25 11.50 0.26 23.27
C ALA A 25 10.33 -0.05 24.24
N PHE A 26 10.60 -0.13 25.54
CA PHE A 26 9.57 -0.40 26.57
C PHE A 26 8.53 0.73 26.68
N PHE A 27 8.95 1.99 26.54
CA PHE A 27 8.02 3.12 26.57
C PHE A 27 7.29 3.30 25.24
N ALA A 28 7.94 3.03 24.10
CA ALA A 28 7.34 3.11 22.76
C ALA A 28 6.27 2.03 22.55
N THR A 29 6.44 0.82 23.10
CA THR A 29 5.44 -0.25 23.00
C THR A 29 4.17 0.00 23.85
N ARG A 30 4.18 0.94 24.76
CA ARG A 30 2.97 1.31 25.53
C ARG A 30 2.00 2.19 24.74
N ASP A 31 2.45 2.89 23.72
CA ASP A 31 1.61 3.62 22.76
C ASP A 31 1.31 2.75 21.54
N SER A 32 1.05 1.44 21.78
CA SER A 32 0.69 0.52 20.71
C SER A 32 -0.51 1.03 19.95
N LEU A 33 -0.42 0.97 18.62
CA LEU A 33 -1.51 1.20 17.68
C LEU A 33 -2.82 0.67 18.23
N ALA A 34 -3.88 1.42 18.03
CA ALA A 34 -5.24 0.97 18.35
C ALA A 34 -5.38 -0.47 17.81
N GLY A 35 -5.89 -1.37 18.65
CA GLY A 35 -6.18 -2.74 18.25
C GLY A 35 -7.07 -2.78 17.00
N PRO A 36 -7.39 -3.96 16.49
CA PRO A 36 -8.20 -4.08 15.28
C PRO A 36 -9.51 -3.27 15.42
N LEU A 37 -9.76 -2.41 14.43
CA LEU A 37 -10.99 -1.60 14.36
C LEU A 37 -12.07 -2.38 13.62
N ASP A 38 -13.29 -2.36 14.15
CA ASP A 38 -14.47 -2.92 13.47
C ASP A 38 -14.91 -2.00 12.32
N LEU A 39 -14.97 -2.55 11.12
CA LEU A 39 -15.35 -1.89 9.88
C LEU A 39 -16.76 -2.26 9.39
N SER A 40 -17.60 -2.86 10.22
CA SER A 40 -18.93 -3.32 9.83
C SER A 40 -19.83 -2.23 9.24
N ASN A 41 -19.59 -0.97 9.58
CA ASN A 41 -20.33 0.20 9.07
C ASN A 41 -19.49 1.10 8.16
N VAL A 42 -18.31 0.65 7.75
CA VAL A 42 -17.40 1.42 6.91
C VAL A 42 -17.62 1.04 5.45
N SER A 43 -17.87 2.04 4.60
CA SER A 43 -18.02 1.90 3.16
C SER A 43 -16.83 2.48 2.37
N LYS A 44 -15.97 3.23 3.04
CA LYS A 44 -14.83 3.89 2.42
C LYS A 44 -13.59 3.80 3.31
N ILE A 45 -12.45 3.56 2.69
CA ILE A 45 -11.14 3.67 3.32
C ILE A 45 -10.30 4.74 2.63
N ARG A 46 -9.67 5.60 3.43
CA ARG A 46 -8.73 6.62 2.98
C ARG A 46 -7.40 6.41 3.68
N VAL A 47 -6.33 6.24 2.90
CA VAL A 47 -4.97 6.07 3.42
C VAL A 47 -4.12 7.22 2.93
N GLU A 48 -3.51 7.94 3.87
CA GLU A 48 -2.66 9.11 3.61
C GLU A 48 -1.31 8.95 4.30
N GLY A 49 -0.28 9.64 3.79
CA GLY A 49 1.02 9.68 4.44
C GLY A 49 2.19 9.37 3.52
N ALA A 50 3.32 8.97 4.10
CA ALA A 50 4.55 8.84 3.34
C ALA A 50 4.64 7.52 2.57
N ALA A 51 4.64 6.39 3.28
CA ALA A 51 4.83 5.08 2.67
C ALA A 51 4.20 3.96 3.50
N SER A 52 3.59 2.98 2.84
CA SER A 52 3.11 1.77 3.50
C SER A 52 2.92 0.60 2.53
N ASP A 53 2.83 -0.60 3.11
CA ASP A 53 2.32 -1.80 2.47
C ASP A 53 0.83 -1.94 2.82
N ILE A 54 -0.04 -2.00 1.81
CA ILE A 54 -1.49 -1.97 1.98
C ILE A 54 -2.08 -3.26 1.41
N ALA A 55 -2.80 -3.99 2.23
CA ALA A 55 -3.55 -5.18 1.82
C ALA A 55 -5.03 -5.00 2.20
N ILE A 56 -5.89 -4.76 1.21
CA ILE A 56 -7.33 -4.58 1.41
C ILE A 56 -8.07 -5.66 0.66
N SER A 57 -8.97 -6.34 1.36
CA SER A 57 -9.87 -7.33 0.76
C SER A 57 -11.32 -6.94 1.00
N THR A 58 -12.22 -7.43 0.13
CA THR A 58 -13.65 -7.35 0.37
C THR A 58 -14.26 -8.74 0.45
N ALA A 59 -15.17 -8.94 1.40
CA ALA A 59 -15.90 -10.18 1.58
C ALA A 59 -17.36 -9.91 1.98
N SER A 60 -18.27 -10.75 1.52
CA SER A 60 -19.70 -10.65 1.90
C SER A 60 -19.94 -11.09 3.34
N GLU A 61 -19.14 -12.02 3.83
CA GLU A 61 -19.23 -12.62 5.15
C GLU A 61 -17.86 -12.60 5.84
N GLY A 62 -17.88 -12.57 7.17
CA GLY A 62 -16.66 -12.60 7.98
C GLY A 62 -16.46 -11.32 8.79
N PRO A 63 -15.38 -11.26 9.57
CA PRO A 63 -15.06 -10.06 10.33
C PRO A 63 -14.56 -8.97 9.39
N HIS A 64 -15.23 -7.82 9.41
CA HIS A 64 -14.75 -6.62 8.74
C HIS A 64 -13.91 -5.83 9.72
N VAL A 65 -12.60 -5.90 9.58
CA VAL A 65 -11.65 -5.30 10.52
C VAL A 65 -10.49 -4.64 9.79
N ALA A 66 -9.92 -3.62 10.41
CA ALA A 66 -8.65 -3.03 9.98
C ALA A 66 -7.62 -3.15 11.10
N GLU A 67 -6.40 -3.45 10.70
CA GLU A 67 -5.24 -3.50 11.57
C GLU A 67 -4.08 -2.76 10.91
N LEU A 68 -3.42 -1.89 11.68
CA LEU A 68 -2.23 -1.17 11.25
C LEU A 68 -1.07 -1.61 12.13
N LYS A 69 -0.04 -2.18 11.52
CA LYS A 69 1.17 -2.67 12.20
C LYS A 69 2.41 -1.99 11.64
N GLY A 70 3.43 -1.86 12.48
CA GLY A 70 4.76 -1.55 12.02
C GLY A 70 5.60 -2.81 11.94
N GLU A 71 6.23 -3.08 10.81
CA GLU A 71 7.17 -4.17 10.63
C GLU A 71 8.57 -3.66 10.34
N ARG A 72 9.57 -4.34 10.87
CA ARG A 72 10.97 -4.08 10.57
C ARG A 72 11.45 -4.99 9.45
N HIS A 73 12.12 -4.40 8.47
CA HIS A 73 12.72 -5.13 7.38
C HIS A 73 14.24 -4.89 7.33
N GLY A 74 14.97 -5.74 6.56
CA GLY A 74 16.38 -5.55 6.30
C GLY A 74 17.30 -5.85 7.49
N TRP A 75 18.41 -5.12 7.58
CA TRP A 75 19.42 -5.32 8.63
C TRP A 75 18.93 -4.98 10.03
N GLY A 76 17.99 -4.05 10.15
CA GLY A 76 17.34 -3.71 11.42
C GLY A 76 16.64 -4.92 12.05
N ALA A 77 15.93 -5.72 11.27
CA ALA A 77 15.28 -6.94 11.73
C ALA A 77 16.29 -7.98 12.24
N VAL A 78 17.45 -8.12 11.59
CA VAL A 78 18.51 -9.07 12.00
C VAL A 78 19.15 -8.69 13.33
N TRP A 79 19.39 -7.40 13.57
CA TRP A 79 20.03 -6.92 14.81
C TRP A 79 19.08 -6.92 16.02
N HIS A 80 17.77 -6.77 15.78
CA HIS A 80 16.76 -6.70 16.84
C HIS A 80 16.04 -8.04 17.11
N SER A 81 16.09 -9.01 16.17
CA SER A 81 15.38 -10.28 16.26
C SER A 81 15.77 -11.21 17.41
N GLY A 82 16.82 -10.91 18.15
CA GLY A 82 17.30 -11.76 19.22
C GLY A 82 17.07 -11.25 20.64
N TRP A 83 16.78 -9.95 20.86
CA TRP A 83 16.84 -9.36 22.19
C TRP A 83 15.70 -8.38 22.52
N TYR A 84 15.00 -7.79 21.56
CA TYR A 84 13.93 -6.81 21.76
C TYR A 84 12.78 -7.05 20.78
N SER A 85 11.58 -6.61 21.13
CA SER A 85 10.36 -6.82 20.33
C SER A 85 10.53 -6.33 18.89
N ASP A 86 10.01 -7.09 17.94
CA ASP A 86 9.97 -6.74 16.51
C ASP A 86 9.03 -5.55 16.20
N ALA A 87 8.36 -5.01 17.22
CA ALA A 87 7.44 -3.90 17.07
C ALA A 87 8.20 -2.62 16.74
N CYS A 88 7.85 -2.03 15.60
CA CYS A 88 8.19 -0.65 15.29
C CYS A 88 7.36 0.32 16.15
N PRO A 89 7.93 1.47 16.57
CA PRO A 89 7.10 2.52 17.14
C PRO A 89 6.01 2.88 16.13
N ALA A 90 4.77 2.86 16.58
CA ALA A 90 3.62 3.17 15.76
C ALA A 90 3.68 4.63 15.29
N GLN A 91 3.99 4.84 14.03
CA GLN A 91 4.02 6.17 13.39
C GLN A 91 2.75 6.45 12.59
N GLY A 92 1.63 5.86 12.97
CA GLY A 92 0.37 6.02 12.28
C GLY A 92 -0.82 6.10 13.21
N SER A 93 -1.94 6.52 12.67
CA SER A 93 -3.22 6.53 13.37
C SER A 93 -4.34 6.03 12.47
N MET A 94 -5.32 5.38 13.08
CA MET A 94 -6.55 4.96 12.42
C MET A 94 -7.73 5.59 13.15
N ARG A 95 -8.68 6.16 12.43
CA ARG A 95 -9.92 6.71 12.97
C ARG A 95 -11.09 6.49 12.03
N ILE A 96 -12.26 6.24 12.59
CA ILE A 96 -13.50 6.13 11.82
C ILE A 96 -14.27 7.42 11.97
N GLU A 97 -14.60 8.05 10.85
CA GLU A 97 -15.42 9.26 10.76
C GLU A 97 -16.65 8.97 9.87
N GLY A 98 -17.79 8.79 10.53
CA GLY A 98 -19.00 8.35 9.82
C GLY A 98 -18.83 6.95 9.23
N ASP A 99 -18.86 6.85 7.90
CA ASP A 99 -18.68 5.61 7.14
C ASP A 99 -17.28 5.45 6.55
N THR A 100 -16.36 6.32 6.92
CA THR A 100 -15.00 6.38 6.36
C THR A 100 -13.97 6.03 7.43
N LEU A 101 -13.12 5.04 7.14
CA LEU A 101 -11.88 4.80 7.86
C LEU A 101 -10.79 5.70 7.28
N THR A 102 -10.22 6.57 8.08
CA THR A 102 -9.04 7.36 7.74
C THR A 102 -7.81 6.78 8.44
N VAL A 103 -6.79 6.47 7.64
CA VAL A 103 -5.50 5.95 8.10
C VAL A 103 -4.43 6.96 7.72
N ASP A 104 -3.75 7.52 8.72
CA ASP A 104 -2.59 8.37 8.53
C ASP A 104 -1.34 7.59 8.91
N VAL A 105 -0.47 7.36 7.94
CA VAL A 105 0.75 6.55 8.11
C VAL A 105 1.95 7.40 8.53
N GLY A 106 1.68 8.67 8.89
CA GLY A 106 2.74 9.58 9.29
C GLY A 106 3.64 10.03 8.12
N ARG A 107 4.60 10.87 8.41
CA ARG A 107 5.57 11.35 7.42
C ARG A 107 6.77 10.43 7.39
N ALA A 108 7.40 10.32 6.21
CA ALA A 108 8.65 9.58 6.05
C ALA A 108 9.66 9.95 7.13
N ALA A 109 10.34 8.94 7.61
CA ALA A 109 11.33 9.04 8.67
C ALA A 109 12.33 10.19 8.46
N ARG A 110 12.76 10.76 9.58
CA ARG A 110 13.79 11.79 9.58
C ARG A 110 15.09 11.22 9.01
N PHE A 111 15.97 12.08 8.50
CA PHE A 111 17.25 11.80 7.84
C PHE A 111 18.19 10.77 8.53
N PHE A 112 17.87 10.33 9.74
CA PHE A 112 18.62 9.37 10.56
C PHE A 112 17.74 8.27 11.16
N ASP A 113 16.63 7.90 10.50
CA ASP A 113 15.85 6.76 10.96
C ASP A 113 16.46 5.45 10.45
N TRP A 114 17.21 4.81 11.31
CA TRP A 114 17.83 3.50 11.08
C TRP A 114 16.88 2.34 11.44
N SER A 115 15.61 2.66 11.69
CA SER A 115 14.66 1.65 12.19
C SER A 115 14.20 0.68 11.12
N ASP A 116 14.36 1.00 9.81
CA ASP A 116 13.84 0.21 8.68
C ASP A 116 12.38 -0.23 8.87
N CYS A 117 11.59 0.60 9.57
CA CYS A 117 10.20 0.34 9.85
C CYS A 117 9.30 0.64 8.66
N THR A 118 8.53 -0.35 8.23
CA THR A 118 7.47 -0.18 7.23
C THR A 118 6.11 -0.35 7.92
N MET A 119 5.18 0.56 7.64
CA MET A 119 3.80 0.42 8.11
C MET A 119 3.05 -0.52 7.19
N GLU A 120 2.38 -1.52 7.77
CA GLU A 120 1.51 -2.45 7.07
C GLU A 120 0.06 -2.24 7.51
N LEU A 121 -0.81 -1.94 6.54
CA LEU A 121 -2.25 -1.87 6.73
C LEU A 121 -2.92 -3.11 6.16
N THR A 122 -3.61 -3.86 6.99
CA THR A 122 -4.49 -4.93 6.56
C THR A 122 -5.93 -4.56 6.86
N ALA A 123 -6.82 -4.66 5.86
CA ALA A 123 -8.25 -4.37 6.06
C ALA A 123 -9.14 -5.35 5.29
N SER A 124 -10.27 -5.72 5.92
CA SER A 124 -11.35 -6.47 5.31
C SER A 124 -12.62 -5.62 5.35
N LEU A 125 -13.23 -5.36 4.19
CA LEU A 125 -14.39 -4.51 4.00
C LEU A 125 -15.56 -5.31 3.40
N ARG A 126 -16.74 -4.70 3.38
CA ARG A 126 -17.84 -5.21 2.58
C ARG A 126 -17.56 -5.01 1.10
N PRO A 127 -18.15 -5.83 0.21
CA PRO A 127 -18.15 -5.59 -1.23
C PRO A 127 -18.64 -4.16 -1.57
N GLU A 128 -18.17 -3.65 -2.70
CA GLU A 128 -18.49 -2.30 -3.21
C GLU A 128 -17.94 -1.14 -2.34
N ALA A 129 -17.02 -1.42 -1.41
CA ALA A 129 -16.32 -0.37 -0.68
C ALA A 129 -15.46 0.48 -1.63
N ALA A 130 -15.27 1.76 -1.26
CA ALA A 130 -14.38 2.67 -1.96
C ALA A 130 -13.00 2.71 -1.28
N VAL A 131 -11.93 2.70 -2.07
CA VAL A 131 -10.54 2.78 -1.61
C VAL A 131 -9.89 4.02 -2.20
N ILE A 132 -9.37 4.89 -1.34
CA ILE A 132 -8.64 6.11 -1.72
C ILE A 132 -7.28 6.07 -1.03
N ILE A 133 -6.20 6.14 -1.81
CA ILE A 133 -4.82 6.10 -1.30
C ILE A 133 -4.08 7.32 -1.85
N ASP A 134 -3.47 8.10 -0.97
CA ASP A 134 -2.64 9.26 -1.33
C ASP A 134 -1.32 9.21 -0.54
N GLN A 135 -0.27 8.68 -1.16
CA GLN A 135 1.02 8.44 -0.52
C GLN A 135 2.18 8.76 -1.45
N GLN A 136 3.36 9.04 -0.90
CA GLN A 136 4.57 9.19 -1.70
C GLN A 136 5.03 7.85 -2.28
N ALA A 137 4.97 6.77 -1.49
CA ALA A 137 5.27 5.42 -1.96
C ALA A 137 4.25 4.42 -1.40
N ALA A 138 3.69 3.57 -2.27
CA ALA A 138 2.72 2.57 -1.84
C ALA A 138 2.92 1.25 -2.55
N ARG A 139 2.93 0.16 -1.77
CA ARG A 139 2.66 -1.16 -2.31
C ARG A 139 1.22 -1.52 -1.93
N THR A 140 0.36 -1.67 -2.93
CA THR A 140 -1.07 -1.86 -2.70
C THR A 140 -1.53 -3.17 -3.31
N ARG A 141 -2.14 -4.01 -2.47
CA ARG A 141 -2.78 -5.27 -2.86
C ARG A 141 -4.25 -5.20 -2.54
N LEU A 142 -5.08 -5.23 -3.58
CA LEU A 142 -6.54 -5.20 -3.47
C LEU A 142 -7.11 -6.52 -3.99
N ALA A 143 -8.03 -7.12 -3.23
CA ALA A 143 -8.69 -8.37 -3.60
C ALA A 143 -10.20 -8.30 -3.35
N GLY A 144 -11.01 -8.59 -4.37
CA GLY A 144 -12.47 -8.60 -4.30
C GLY A 144 -13.14 -7.49 -5.10
N ASP A 145 -14.28 -7.01 -4.60
CA ASP A 145 -15.17 -6.12 -5.34
C ASP A 145 -15.21 -4.73 -4.75
N PHE A 146 -14.88 -3.73 -5.55
CA PHE A 146 -14.81 -2.33 -5.16
C PHE A 146 -15.72 -1.46 -6.04
N SER A 147 -16.31 -0.42 -5.47
CA SER A 147 -16.99 0.61 -6.27
C SER A 147 -15.98 1.55 -6.91
N VAL A 148 -15.04 2.06 -6.12
CA VAL A 148 -14.02 3.03 -6.55
C VAL A 148 -12.66 2.63 -5.99
N VAL A 149 -11.64 2.68 -6.84
CA VAL A 149 -10.23 2.58 -6.46
C VAL A 149 -9.51 3.81 -7.00
N ASP A 150 -9.15 4.75 -6.14
CA ASP A 150 -8.39 5.96 -6.49
C ASP A 150 -7.04 5.94 -5.75
N ILE A 151 -5.96 5.79 -6.51
CA ILE A 151 -4.60 5.68 -5.97
C ILE A 151 -3.72 6.76 -6.58
N ARG A 152 -3.14 7.57 -5.71
CA ARG A 152 -2.13 8.57 -6.03
C ARG A 152 -0.85 8.25 -5.29
N SER A 153 0.23 8.00 -6.04
CA SER A 153 1.50 7.67 -5.42
C SER A 153 2.67 8.07 -6.34
N ASP A 154 3.65 8.79 -5.82
CA ASP A 154 4.83 9.14 -6.64
C ASP A 154 5.55 7.88 -7.13
N ALA A 155 5.69 6.86 -6.28
CA ALA A 155 6.18 5.54 -6.65
C ALA A 155 5.22 4.46 -6.13
N GLY A 156 4.68 3.62 -7.02
CA GLY A 156 3.65 2.66 -6.64
C GLY A 156 3.74 1.31 -7.35
N ASP A 157 3.49 0.25 -6.58
CA ASP A 157 3.22 -1.10 -7.07
C ASP A 157 1.80 -1.49 -6.67
N VAL A 158 0.89 -1.46 -7.63
CA VAL A 158 -0.54 -1.69 -7.42
C VAL A 158 -0.94 -3.02 -8.04
N SER A 159 -1.51 -3.88 -7.23
CA SER A 159 -2.12 -5.14 -7.68
C SER A 159 -3.58 -5.18 -7.27
N LEU A 160 -4.49 -5.30 -8.23
CA LEU A 160 -5.92 -5.52 -8.00
C LEU A 160 -6.34 -6.84 -8.63
N ARG A 161 -7.03 -7.65 -7.86
CA ARG A 161 -7.67 -8.89 -8.34
C ARG A 161 -9.12 -8.93 -7.90
N GLY A 162 -10.03 -9.00 -8.86
CA GLY A 162 -11.47 -9.01 -8.63
C GLY A 162 -12.19 -8.08 -9.58
N HIS A 163 -12.98 -7.14 -9.04
CA HIS A 163 -13.74 -6.17 -9.83
C HIS A 163 -13.66 -4.78 -9.20
N ALA A 164 -13.65 -3.75 -10.03
CA ALA A 164 -13.86 -2.37 -9.60
C ALA A 164 -14.61 -1.60 -10.70
N GLN A 165 -15.63 -0.84 -10.31
CA GLN A 165 -16.41 -0.05 -11.26
C GLN A 165 -15.63 1.14 -11.80
N ALA A 166 -14.87 1.81 -10.95
CA ALA A 166 -13.99 2.91 -11.35
C ALA A 166 -12.59 2.73 -10.77
N ILE A 167 -11.59 2.79 -11.63
CA ILE A 167 -10.17 2.72 -11.25
C ILE A 167 -9.48 3.99 -11.75
N SER A 168 -8.83 4.69 -10.83
CA SER A 168 -7.96 5.83 -11.09
C SER A 168 -6.62 5.60 -10.40
N ILE A 169 -5.54 5.46 -11.18
CA ILE A 169 -4.19 5.29 -10.64
C ILE A 169 -3.29 6.35 -11.26
N SER A 170 -2.63 7.15 -10.43
CA SER A 170 -1.78 8.24 -10.89
C SER A 170 -0.49 8.38 -10.09
N GLY A 171 0.62 8.78 -10.77
CA GLY A 171 1.89 9.01 -10.10
C GLY A 171 3.07 9.21 -11.05
N ALA A 172 4.29 9.20 -10.51
CA ALA A 172 5.49 9.38 -11.32
C ALA A 172 6.06 8.06 -11.85
N ALA A 173 6.24 7.06 -10.99
CA ALA A 173 6.76 5.74 -11.38
C ALA A 173 5.81 4.65 -10.86
N LEU A 174 5.06 4.04 -11.76
CA LEU A 174 3.97 3.13 -11.40
C LEU A 174 4.09 1.79 -12.11
N ARG A 175 3.84 0.74 -11.34
CA ARG A 175 3.50 -0.58 -11.85
C ARG A 175 2.07 -0.88 -11.43
N ALA A 176 1.18 -1.13 -12.39
CA ALA A 176 -0.21 -1.45 -12.14
C ALA A 176 -0.56 -2.80 -12.77
N LYS A 177 -0.97 -3.77 -11.96
CA LYS A 177 -1.46 -5.07 -12.41
C LYS A 177 -2.90 -5.23 -11.98
N VAL A 178 -3.83 -5.18 -12.92
CA VAL A 178 -5.26 -5.32 -12.66
C VAL A 178 -5.77 -6.58 -13.33
N THR A 179 -6.36 -7.48 -12.54
CA THR A 179 -6.96 -8.72 -13.03
C THR A 179 -8.45 -8.70 -12.74
N PHE A 180 -9.27 -8.54 -13.78
CA PHE A 180 -10.71 -8.59 -13.68
C PHE A 180 -11.19 -10.04 -13.70
N GLU A 181 -11.79 -10.49 -12.60
CA GLU A 181 -12.42 -11.81 -12.52
C GLU A 181 -13.82 -11.80 -13.15
N ARG A 182 -14.46 -10.63 -13.17
CA ARG A 182 -15.74 -10.37 -13.82
C ARG A 182 -15.78 -8.97 -14.40
N VAL A 183 -16.61 -8.76 -15.40
CA VAL A 183 -16.84 -7.48 -16.07
C VAL A 183 -18.34 -7.23 -16.13
N MET A 184 -18.77 -6.03 -15.72
CA MET A 184 -20.16 -5.60 -15.69
C MET A 184 -20.52 -4.68 -16.89
N GLN A 185 -19.54 -4.37 -17.75
CA GLN A 185 -19.67 -3.50 -18.93
C GLN A 185 -20.02 -2.04 -18.60
N ASN A 186 -19.60 -1.57 -17.44
CA ASN A 186 -19.75 -0.18 -17.01
C ASN A 186 -18.46 0.38 -16.40
N GLU A 187 -17.39 -0.39 -16.46
CA GLU A 187 -16.10 -0.04 -15.84
C GLU A 187 -15.42 1.10 -16.58
N THR A 188 -14.74 1.94 -15.78
CA THR A 188 -13.85 2.99 -16.26
C THR A 188 -12.49 2.86 -15.61
N ILE A 189 -11.44 2.81 -16.42
CA ILE A 189 -10.06 2.61 -15.96
C ILE A 189 -9.21 3.76 -16.48
N ALA A 190 -8.67 4.57 -15.59
CA ALA A 190 -7.76 5.67 -15.90
C ALA A 190 -6.43 5.44 -15.19
N ILE A 191 -5.35 5.31 -15.95
CA ILE A 191 -4.00 5.13 -15.39
C ILE A 191 -3.09 6.19 -16.00
N SER A 192 -2.36 6.93 -15.15
CA SER A 192 -1.47 7.98 -15.61
C SER A 192 -0.15 8.02 -14.84
N GLY A 193 0.97 8.24 -15.57
CA GLY A 193 2.28 8.29 -14.94
C GLY A 193 3.38 8.70 -15.89
N LYS A 194 4.53 9.17 -15.36
CA LYS A 194 5.70 9.46 -16.19
C LYS A 194 6.34 8.18 -16.71
N MET A 195 6.61 7.24 -15.82
CA MET A 195 7.06 5.88 -16.12
C MET A 195 5.97 4.91 -15.68
N LEU A 196 5.36 4.22 -16.62
CA LEU A 196 4.19 3.39 -16.36
C LEU A 196 4.35 2.00 -16.99
N GLU A 197 4.24 0.97 -16.16
CA GLU A 197 4.03 -0.41 -16.56
C GLU A 197 2.63 -0.83 -16.14
N ALA A 198 1.72 -1.08 -17.11
CA ALA A 198 0.35 -1.45 -16.84
C ALA A 198 0.02 -2.81 -17.47
N THR A 199 -0.49 -3.73 -16.68
CA THR A 199 -1.03 -5.01 -17.15
C THR A 199 -2.50 -5.11 -16.76
N LEU A 200 -3.37 -5.17 -17.75
CA LEU A 200 -4.81 -5.34 -17.59
C LEU A 200 -5.20 -6.70 -18.13
N LYS A 201 -5.68 -7.57 -17.25
CA LYS A 201 -6.07 -8.94 -17.60
C LYS A 201 -7.55 -9.14 -17.35
N PHE A 202 -8.29 -9.63 -18.35
CA PHE A 202 -9.70 -9.97 -18.27
C PHE A 202 -9.85 -11.49 -18.35
N LEU A 203 -10.29 -12.13 -17.24
CA LEU A 203 -10.45 -13.59 -17.22
C LEU A 203 -11.62 -14.07 -18.07
N THR A 204 -12.58 -13.19 -18.36
CA THR A 204 -13.65 -13.46 -19.30
C THR A 204 -13.44 -12.64 -20.56
N PRO A 205 -13.48 -13.25 -21.76
CA PRO A 205 -13.36 -12.53 -23.02
C PRO A 205 -14.41 -11.39 -23.08
N THR A 206 -13.93 -10.17 -23.24
CA THR A 206 -14.77 -8.96 -23.17
C THR A 206 -14.28 -7.97 -24.21
N PRO A 207 -15.18 -7.32 -24.98
CA PRO A 207 -14.79 -6.21 -25.82
C PRO A 207 -14.37 -5.03 -24.91
N VAL A 208 -13.26 -4.39 -25.25
CA VAL A 208 -12.74 -3.24 -24.51
C VAL A 208 -12.55 -2.05 -25.44
N SER A 209 -12.69 -0.83 -24.92
CA SER A 209 -12.25 0.38 -25.60
C SER A 209 -11.03 0.93 -24.90
N TYR A 210 -9.93 1.16 -25.61
CA TYR A 210 -8.74 1.71 -24.98
C TYR A 210 -8.11 2.85 -25.79
N LEU A 211 -7.60 3.84 -25.05
CA LEU A 211 -6.85 4.97 -25.54
C LEU A 211 -5.52 5.03 -24.79
N VAL A 212 -4.41 5.04 -25.52
CA VAL A 212 -3.07 5.21 -24.94
C VAL A 212 -2.45 6.48 -25.53
N GLU A 213 -2.17 7.45 -24.66
CA GLU A 213 -1.56 8.74 -24.98
C GLU A 213 -0.20 8.82 -24.28
N ALA A 214 0.90 8.73 -25.04
CA ALA A 214 2.25 8.76 -24.48
C ALA A 214 3.27 9.37 -25.47
N VAL A 215 4.36 9.91 -24.91
CA VAL A 215 5.51 10.35 -25.71
C VAL A 215 6.21 9.16 -26.32
N ALA A 216 6.41 8.09 -25.54
CA ALA A 216 6.92 6.79 -25.99
C ALA A 216 6.05 5.69 -25.39
N SER A 217 5.49 4.83 -26.24
CA SER A 217 4.63 3.74 -25.79
C SER A 217 4.95 2.43 -26.48
N TYR A 218 4.83 1.35 -25.72
CA TYR A 218 4.73 -0.01 -26.23
C TYR A 218 3.41 -0.60 -25.72
N VAL A 219 2.54 -0.96 -26.67
CA VAL A 219 1.22 -1.53 -26.38
C VAL A 219 1.15 -2.94 -26.94
N ASP A 220 1.00 -3.92 -26.06
CA ASP A 220 0.77 -5.32 -26.40
C ASP A 220 -0.68 -5.65 -26.01
N SER A 221 -1.55 -5.82 -27.00
CA SER A 221 -2.96 -6.11 -26.77
C SER A 221 -3.40 -7.38 -27.49
N ALA A 222 -3.85 -8.34 -26.71
CA ALA A 222 -4.51 -9.55 -27.23
C ALA A 222 -6.01 -9.32 -27.54
N LEU A 223 -6.58 -8.21 -27.00
CA LEU A 223 -7.99 -7.85 -27.22
C LEU A 223 -8.11 -6.77 -28.30
N PRO A 224 -9.12 -6.86 -29.18
CA PRO A 224 -9.37 -5.83 -30.18
C PRO A 224 -9.88 -4.56 -29.50
N ASN A 225 -9.40 -3.39 -29.97
CA ASN A 225 -9.96 -2.10 -29.55
C ASN A 225 -11.31 -1.88 -30.22
N THR A 226 -12.37 -1.85 -29.44
CA THR A 226 -13.74 -1.66 -29.91
C THR A 226 -14.26 -0.32 -29.39
N PRO A 227 -14.27 0.74 -30.25
CA PRO A 227 -14.72 2.07 -29.82
C PRO A 227 -16.12 2.05 -29.20
N GLY A 228 -16.25 2.67 -28.01
CA GLY A 228 -17.51 2.74 -27.27
C GLY A 228 -17.85 1.49 -26.45
N ALA A 229 -17.03 0.44 -26.51
CA ALA A 229 -17.17 -0.69 -25.61
C ALA A 229 -16.78 -0.31 -24.15
N LYS A 230 -17.27 -1.09 -23.22
CA LYS A 230 -16.86 -1.07 -21.81
C LYS A 230 -16.26 -2.43 -21.46
N PRO A 231 -15.20 -2.48 -20.66
CA PRO A 231 -14.49 -1.36 -19.98
C PRO A 231 -13.88 -0.32 -20.90
N GLU A 232 -13.94 0.95 -20.45
CA GLU A 232 -13.22 2.04 -21.09
C GLU A 232 -11.90 2.29 -20.38
N ILE A 233 -10.80 2.18 -21.12
CA ILE A 233 -9.44 2.23 -20.59
C ILE A 233 -8.74 3.46 -21.16
N THR A 234 -8.27 4.35 -20.31
CA THR A 234 -7.43 5.50 -20.69
C THR A 234 -6.09 5.41 -19.99
N ILE A 235 -5.00 5.38 -20.76
CA ILE A 235 -3.64 5.32 -20.24
C ILE A 235 -2.86 6.51 -20.75
N ARG A 236 -2.25 7.29 -19.84
CA ARG A 236 -1.49 8.50 -20.18
C ARG A 236 -0.13 8.51 -19.53
N GLY A 237 0.91 8.89 -20.29
CA GLY A 237 2.24 8.97 -19.71
C GLY A 237 3.32 9.51 -20.63
N GLU A 238 4.56 9.55 -20.10
CA GLU A 238 5.74 9.87 -20.90
C GLU A 238 6.34 8.59 -21.51
N MET A 239 6.61 7.59 -20.67
CA MET A 239 7.05 6.25 -21.07
C MET A 239 6.05 5.23 -20.57
N VAL A 240 5.37 4.57 -21.48
CA VAL A 240 4.27 3.63 -21.17
C VAL A 240 4.56 2.27 -21.78
N HIS A 241 4.55 1.25 -20.94
CA HIS A 241 4.49 -0.15 -21.35
C HIS A 241 3.17 -0.74 -20.87
N THR A 242 2.31 -1.12 -21.80
CA THR A 242 0.98 -1.61 -21.49
C THR A 242 0.73 -2.97 -22.13
N ARG A 243 0.17 -3.89 -21.33
CA ARG A 243 -0.36 -5.17 -21.81
C ARG A 243 -1.84 -5.27 -21.48
N ILE A 244 -2.66 -5.67 -22.47
CA ILE A 244 -4.11 -5.88 -22.33
C ILE A 244 -4.44 -7.28 -22.86
N GLU A 245 -4.89 -8.16 -21.98
CA GLU A 245 -5.12 -9.57 -22.26
C GLU A 245 -6.39 -10.15 -21.62
#